data_09c0e91aa67012b4c835166060ab0281
#
_entry.id   09c0e91aa67012b4c835166060ab0281
#
_cell.length_a   1.000
_cell.length_b   1.000
_cell.length_c   1.000
_cell.angle_alpha   90.00
_cell.angle_beta   90.00
_cell.angle_gamma   90.00
#
_symmetry.space_group_name_H-M   'P 1'
#
loop_
_entity.id
_entity.type
_entity.pdbx_description
1 polymer ?
#
loop_
_entity_poly.entity_id
_entity_poly.type
_entity_poly.pdbx_seq_one_letter_code
_entity_poly.pdbx_strand_id
1 'polypeptide(L)'
;NLPALSEYDQNYTTLLRNLVAYADCLIKNGFKSEAVPVLEFGISIDSDIRANYTLLAELYKEQGNASKIQELIDKAASLDSMMRSAILEQLHTLQNA
;
A
#
# COMPACT_ATOMS: atom_id res chain seq x y z
N ASN A 1 -23.73 -16.90 -14.91
CA ASN A 1 -22.87 -17.40 -14.41
C ASN A 1 -22.17 -16.54 -13.58
N LEU A 2 -22.59 -15.88 -12.77
CA LEU A 2 -21.98 -15.22 -12.07
C LEU A 2 -21.42 -15.85 -11.08
N PRO A 3 -20.30 -15.82 -10.99
CA PRO A 3 -19.64 -16.41 -9.96
C PRO A 3 -20.16 -15.84 -8.76
N ALA A 4 -20.04 -16.50 -7.79
CA ALA A 4 -20.46 -16.05 -6.57
C ALA A 4 -19.69 -14.87 -6.11
N LEU A 5 -20.19 -14.21 -5.09
CA LEU A 5 -19.51 -13.08 -4.52
C LEU A 5 -18.13 -13.45 -4.04
N SER A 6 -17.91 -14.71 -3.65
CA SER A 6 -16.60 -15.13 -3.20
C SER A 6 -15.56 -15.01 -4.31
N GLU A 7 -15.96 -15.27 -5.55
CA GLU A 7 -15.03 -15.12 -6.65
C GLU A 7 -14.75 -13.65 -6.91
N TYR A 8 -15.74 -12.82 -6.75
CA TYR A 8 -15.55 -11.38 -6.88
C TYR A 8 -14.55 -10.89 -5.81
N ASP A 9 -14.70 -11.38 -4.59
CA ASP A 9 -13.79 -10.99 -3.51
C ASP A 9 -12.38 -11.49 -3.79
N GLN A 10 -12.23 -12.68 -4.34
CA GLN A 10 -10.92 -13.18 -4.72
C GLN A 10 -10.29 -12.30 -5.78
N ASN A 11 -11.09 -11.85 -6.74
CA ASN A 11 -10.57 -10.96 -7.78
C ASN A 11 -10.09 -9.63 -7.21
N TYR A 12 -10.79 -9.10 -6.22
CA TYR A 12 -10.38 -7.87 -5.57
C TYR A 12 -9.05 -8.06 -4.83
N THR A 13 -8.94 -9.15 -4.07
CA THR A 13 -7.70 -9.44 -3.36
C THR A 13 -6.55 -9.66 -4.34
N THR A 14 -6.81 -10.36 -5.43
CA THR A 14 -5.82 -10.59 -6.45
C THR A 14 -5.37 -9.28 -7.09
N LEU A 15 -6.30 -8.38 -7.35
CA LEU A 15 -5.97 -7.07 -7.88
C LEU A 15 -5.01 -6.33 -6.94
N LEU A 16 -5.31 -6.30 -5.65
CA LEU A 16 -4.46 -5.61 -4.69
C LEU A 16 -3.06 -6.21 -4.66
N ARG A 17 -2.96 -7.53 -4.67
CA ARG A 17 -1.66 -8.20 -4.68
C ARG A 17 -0.89 -7.91 -5.95
N ASN A 18 -1.59 -7.89 -7.08
CA ASN A 18 -0.95 -7.61 -8.36
C ASN A 18 -0.45 -6.19 -8.45
N LEU A 19 -1.18 -5.25 -7.87
CA LEU A 19 -0.73 -3.85 -7.83
C LEU A 19 0.57 -3.73 -7.05
N VAL A 20 0.65 -4.40 -5.89
CA VAL A 20 1.85 -4.36 -5.08
C VAL A 20 3.01 -5.04 -5.81
N ALA A 21 2.76 -6.19 -6.43
CA ALA A 21 3.81 -6.90 -7.16
C ALA A 21 4.31 -6.08 -8.34
N TYR A 22 3.42 -5.42 -9.04
CA TYR A 22 3.80 -4.56 -10.17
C TYR A 22 4.64 -3.39 -9.68
N ALA A 23 4.23 -2.75 -8.59
CA ALA A 23 4.99 -1.63 -8.04
C ALA A 23 6.38 -2.09 -7.59
N ASP A 24 6.46 -3.25 -6.95
CA ASP A 24 7.75 -3.79 -6.52
C ASP A 24 8.65 -4.04 -7.72
N CYS A 25 8.09 -4.57 -8.80
CA CYS A 25 8.83 -4.79 -10.02
C CYS A 25 9.34 -3.47 -10.60
N LEU A 26 8.51 -2.44 -10.60
CA LEU A 26 8.92 -1.12 -11.07
C LEU A 26 10.08 -0.58 -10.23
N ILE A 27 10.00 -0.72 -8.92
CA ILE A 27 11.05 -0.25 -8.03
C ILE A 27 12.36 -0.97 -8.33
N LYS A 28 12.30 -2.28 -8.47
CA LYS A 28 13.51 -3.09 -8.71
C LYS A 28 14.15 -2.80 -10.05
N ASN A 29 13.39 -2.28 -10.99
CA ASN A 29 13.89 -1.95 -12.31
C ASN A 29 14.21 -0.48 -12.49
N GLY A 30 14.22 0.28 -11.41
CA GLY A 30 14.62 1.69 -11.47
C GLY A 30 13.49 2.66 -11.79
N PHE A 31 12.24 2.20 -11.75
CA PHE A 31 11.10 3.05 -12.07
C PHE A 31 10.33 3.43 -10.82
N LYS A 32 11.04 3.97 -9.83
CA LYS A 32 10.43 4.30 -8.54
C LYS A 32 9.33 5.34 -8.65
N SER A 33 9.52 6.33 -9.52
CA SER A 33 8.51 7.37 -9.70
C SER A 33 7.20 6.78 -10.22
N GLU A 34 7.28 5.81 -11.09
CA GLU A 34 6.11 5.17 -11.67
C GLU A 34 5.41 4.26 -10.66
N ALA A 35 6.15 3.76 -9.67
CA ALA A 35 5.55 2.89 -8.66
C ALA A 35 4.66 3.67 -7.70
N VAL A 36 4.92 4.96 -7.49
CA VAL A 36 4.15 5.77 -6.54
C VAL A 36 2.66 5.78 -6.88
N PRO A 37 2.24 6.15 -8.11
CA PRO A 37 0.81 6.17 -8.39
C PRO A 37 0.16 4.78 -8.33
N VAL A 38 0.90 3.72 -8.63
CA VAL A 38 0.36 2.37 -8.52
C VAL A 38 0.03 2.04 -7.07
N LEU A 39 0.97 2.35 -6.16
CA LEU A 39 0.76 2.11 -4.74
C LEU A 39 -0.32 3.03 -4.17
N GLU A 40 -0.35 4.28 -4.64
CA GLU A 40 -1.38 5.22 -4.19
C GLU A 40 -2.77 4.75 -4.61
N PHE A 41 -2.88 4.16 -5.79
CA PHE A 41 -4.16 3.62 -6.23
C PHE A 41 -4.62 2.50 -5.29
N GLY A 42 -3.71 1.58 -4.91
CA GLY A 42 -4.04 0.52 -3.96
C GLY A 42 -4.55 1.07 -2.64
N ILE A 43 -3.90 2.12 -2.13
CA ILE A 43 -4.35 2.77 -0.90
C ILE A 43 -5.75 3.36 -1.07
N SER A 44 -6.01 3.98 -2.23
CA SER A 44 -7.29 4.65 -2.47
C SER A 44 -8.47 3.68 -2.51
N ILE A 45 -8.21 2.42 -2.81
CA ILE A 45 -9.25 1.39 -2.82
C ILE A 45 -9.19 0.51 -1.58
N ASP A 46 -8.65 1.08 -0.50
CA ASP A 46 -8.68 0.50 0.84
C ASP A 46 -7.88 -0.80 0.99
N SER A 47 -6.72 -0.87 0.34
CA SER A 47 -5.83 -2.00 0.53
C SER A 47 -5.46 -2.14 2.00
N ASP A 48 -5.40 -3.39 2.48
CA ASP A 48 -4.86 -3.68 3.80
C ASP A 48 -3.59 -4.54 3.69
N ILE A 49 -2.96 -4.54 2.52
CA ILE A 49 -1.71 -5.25 2.32
C ILE A 49 -0.59 -4.39 2.87
N ARG A 50 0.14 -4.94 3.85
CA ARG A 50 1.19 -4.18 4.53
C ARG A 50 2.21 -3.59 3.56
N ALA A 51 2.63 -4.38 2.57
CA ALA A 51 3.63 -3.91 1.61
C ALA A 51 3.15 -2.70 0.82
N ASN A 52 1.84 -2.57 0.59
CA ASN A 52 1.30 -1.41 -0.11
C ASN A 52 1.64 -0.12 0.64
N TYR A 53 1.56 -0.17 1.97
CA TYR A 53 1.86 0.99 2.81
C TYR A 53 3.36 1.18 2.98
N THR A 54 4.09 0.09 3.25
CA THR A 54 5.51 0.23 3.57
C THR A 54 6.33 0.62 2.35
N LEU A 55 6.04 0.06 1.19
CA LEU A 55 6.76 0.44 -0.03
C LEU A 55 6.50 1.91 -0.37
N LEU A 56 5.25 2.33 -0.26
CA LEU A 56 4.90 3.72 -0.57
C LEU A 56 5.55 4.68 0.43
N ALA A 57 5.55 4.32 1.72
CA ALA A 57 6.17 5.14 2.74
C ALA A 57 7.67 5.28 2.49
N GLU A 58 8.32 4.19 2.08
CA GLU A 58 9.75 4.25 1.77
C GLU A 58 10.02 5.19 0.60
N LEU A 59 9.17 5.15 -0.41
CA LEU A 59 9.33 6.05 -1.56
C LEU A 59 9.10 7.50 -1.15
N TYR A 60 8.09 7.76 -0.32
CA TYR A 60 7.85 9.11 0.17
C TYR A 60 9.03 9.60 1.01
N LYS A 61 9.62 8.70 1.81
CA LYS A 61 10.76 9.08 2.62
C LYS A 61 11.94 9.45 1.75
N GLU A 62 12.19 8.70 0.69
CA GLU A 62 13.27 9.03 -0.25
C GLU A 62 13.03 10.38 -0.93
N GLN A 63 11.78 10.74 -1.14
CA GLN A 63 11.42 12.02 -1.74
C GLN A 63 11.44 13.17 -0.75
N GLY A 64 11.66 12.87 0.54
CA GLY A 64 11.61 13.89 1.57
C GLY A 64 10.20 14.37 1.88
N ASN A 65 9.20 13.53 1.62
CA ASN A 65 7.80 13.94 1.72
C ASN A 65 7.17 13.41 3.00
N ALA A 66 7.57 13.99 4.13
CA ALA A 66 7.12 13.55 5.44
C ALA A 66 5.61 13.70 5.64
N SER A 67 5.02 14.71 5.04
CA SER A 67 3.57 14.93 5.19
C SER A 67 2.78 13.80 4.56
N LYS A 68 3.27 13.24 3.46
CA LYS A 68 2.59 12.11 2.83
C LYS A 68 2.71 10.83 3.66
N ILE A 69 3.80 10.66 4.39
CA ILE A 69 3.93 9.53 5.31
C ILE A 69 2.89 9.66 6.41
N GLN A 70 2.68 10.87 6.93
CA GLN A 70 1.66 11.08 7.94
C GLN A 70 0.26 10.78 7.40
N GLU A 71 -0.01 11.13 6.15
CA GLU A 71 -1.29 10.80 5.52
C GLU A 71 -1.50 9.29 5.44
N LEU A 72 -0.42 8.54 5.15
CA LEU A 72 -0.52 7.08 5.14
C LEU A 72 -0.84 6.53 6.52
N ILE A 73 -0.22 7.09 7.56
CA ILE A 73 -0.48 6.67 8.92
C ILE A 73 -1.94 6.93 9.27
N ASP A 74 -2.46 8.10 8.91
CA ASP A 74 -3.85 8.45 9.18
C ASP A 74 -4.80 7.51 8.45
N LYS A 75 -4.48 7.17 7.21
CA LYS A 75 -5.30 6.24 6.43
C LYS A 75 -5.26 4.84 7.05
N ALA A 76 -4.07 4.39 7.44
CA ALA A 76 -3.93 3.06 8.04
C ALA A 76 -4.66 2.97 9.36
N ALA A 77 -4.71 4.06 10.12
CA ALA A 77 -5.40 4.09 11.41
C ALA A 77 -6.91 3.89 11.25
N SER A 78 -7.45 4.20 10.06
CA SER A 78 -8.86 4.05 9.80
C SER A 78 -9.23 2.68 9.23
N LEU A 79 -8.24 1.80 9.00
CA LEU A 79 -8.53 0.48 8.46
C LEU A 79 -9.28 -0.39 9.46
N ASP A 80 -10.26 -1.14 8.94
CA ASP A 80 -10.96 -2.11 9.76
C ASP A 80 -10.39 -3.47 9.38
N SER A 81 -9.17 -3.74 9.82
CA SER A 81 -8.42 -4.92 9.41
C SER A 81 -7.55 -5.39 10.54
N MET A 82 -7.32 -6.68 10.60
CA MET A 82 -6.39 -7.27 11.56
C MET A 82 -4.96 -6.81 11.30
N MET A 83 -4.68 -6.33 10.10
CA MET A 83 -3.34 -5.87 9.75
C MET A 83 -3.05 -4.44 10.22
N ARG A 84 -4.05 -3.74 10.74
CA ARG A 84 -3.89 -2.31 11.09
C ARG A 84 -2.72 -2.07 12.04
N SER A 85 -2.62 -2.85 13.11
CA SER A 85 -1.57 -2.64 14.10
C SER A 85 -0.18 -2.86 13.51
N ALA A 86 -0.01 -3.90 12.70
CA ALA A 86 1.28 -4.18 12.08
C ALA A 86 1.66 -3.08 11.09
N ILE A 87 0.69 -2.61 10.32
CA ILE A 87 0.93 -1.54 9.36
C ILE A 87 1.34 -0.27 10.09
N LEU A 88 0.58 0.10 11.13
CA LEU A 88 0.89 1.32 11.90
C LEU A 88 2.26 1.26 12.53
N GLU A 89 2.62 0.10 13.08
CA GLU A 89 3.92 -0.05 13.70
C GLU A 89 5.06 0.19 12.70
N GLN A 90 4.94 -0.40 11.53
CA GLN A 90 5.97 -0.22 10.51
C GLN A 90 6.03 1.21 9.98
N LEU A 91 4.87 1.85 9.81
CA LEU A 91 4.84 3.23 9.34
C LEU A 91 5.47 4.17 10.36
N HIS A 92 5.19 3.96 11.65
CA HIS A 92 5.81 4.78 12.70
C HIS A 92 7.32 4.58 12.74
N THR A 93 7.79 3.34 12.54
CA THR A 93 9.22 3.07 12.49
C THR A 93 9.87 3.82 11.33
N LEU A 94 9.24 3.80 10.17
CA LEU A 94 9.77 4.53 9.01
C LEU A 94 9.74 6.03 9.23
N GLN A 95 8.66 6.53 9.85
CA GLN A 95 8.53 7.96 10.09
C GLN A 95 9.61 8.48 11.02
N ASN A 96 9.98 7.68 12.01
CA ASN A 96 10.92 8.07 13.04
C ASN A 96 12.39 7.72 12.72
N ALA A 97 12.62 7.03 11.63
CA ALA A 97 13.99 6.61 11.25
C ALA A 97 14.84 7.74 10.63
#